data_9ef579ae813cf63edf9883e4d3aabe2a
#
_entry.id   9ef579ae813cf63edf9883e4d3aabe2a
#
_cell.length_a   1.000
_cell.length_b   1.000
_cell.length_c   1.000
_cell.angle_alpha   90.00
_cell.angle_beta   90.00
_cell.angle_gamma   90.00
#
_symmetry.space_group_name_H-M   'P 1'
#
loop_
_entity.id
_entity.type
_entity.pdbx_description
1 polymer ?
#
loop_
_entity_poly.entity_id
_entity_poly.type
_entity_poly.pdbx_seq_one_letter_code
_entity_poly.pdbx_strand_id
1 'polypeptide(L)'
;VTPLSRSHIFVTFTVLTVLSTATGAAQFAHFVTAQRDKLMDGDQELRFISFNIPNIHYVEDNHEFTTGNPWRVADEYEIRDALTAIRQLGGKVTRIYVPSVRKEGDDASIVRHVNGPGVFDEEAFKAYDKMLQIANEVGVRVIIPLVDNWWWWGGPKEYAAFRGKRAEEFWTDSLLISDFKQTITFMINRVNTYTGVRFKDDKAILGWETGNELDCPFSWTREIAATIKSLDSNHLVIEGTRSNEVSDSALAEPNIDVLTTHHYSPLSVSLDRIMKGREKTRDLKPYFIGELGFVPLAGMRQILDTVISSGVSGIMIWSMRGHNRDGGFYYHTNSYRWPGFPSGDSWLEIPILQLFREKAFQISGLPPDSLPPPPPPRLLPIVSAAHISWQGSTGASSYLIERKMDGDNFWEAIARVTDADAAYRPLYDDTSAVPGKSYQYRILARNASGYSEPCDPSVPVIAGDHVFVDELENGSRFVEQSANLLFVPPRDVAKAKEDRSRVTGLQGDFFGYRMDGDIDSVMIDGFFTGKEPGRDLQLLASDSTGAYFSLSCSKEIFPPFKNEYGAYIAVRYIAHDIPHGDHYLRIILGEETQVARIEVTHK
;
A
#
# COMPACT_ATOMS: atom_id res chain seq x y z
N VAL A 1 43.08 41.88 -62.08
CA VAL A 1 42.42 41.82 -60.79
C VAL A 1 41.28 40.82 -60.92
N THR A 2 41.53 39.57 -60.50
CA THR A 2 40.55 38.44 -60.55
C THR A 2 39.92 38.28 -59.16
N PRO A 3 38.60 38.07 -59.04
CA PRO A 3 37.98 37.87 -57.75
C PRO A 3 38.03 36.37 -57.34
N LEU A 4 38.40 36.15 -56.07
CA LEU A 4 38.42 34.87 -55.40
C LEU A 4 37.00 34.34 -55.16
N SER A 5 36.73 33.11 -55.61
CA SER A 5 35.50 32.37 -55.31
C SER A 5 35.56 31.83 -53.90
N ARG A 6 34.53 32.13 -53.09
CA ARG A 6 34.31 31.50 -51.75
C ARG A 6 33.52 30.21 -51.97
N SER A 7 34.18 29.08 -51.77
CA SER A 7 33.51 27.76 -51.64
C SER A 7 32.90 27.62 -50.26
N HIS A 8 31.59 27.45 -50.20
CA HIS A 8 30.85 27.10 -48.98
C HIS A 8 30.87 25.59 -48.84
N ILE A 9 31.54 25.09 -47.81
CA ILE A 9 31.45 23.67 -47.42
C ILE A 9 30.22 23.51 -46.52
N PHE A 10 29.20 22.84 -47.05
CA PHE A 10 28.05 22.36 -46.26
C PHE A 10 28.49 21.08 -45.56
N VAL A 11 28.61 21.12 -44.22
CA VAL A 11 28.76 19.93 -43.39
C VAL A 11 27.34 19.47 -42.99
N THR A 12 26.88 18.41 -43.65
CA THR A 12 25.61 17.77 -43.29
C THR A 12 25.85 16.87 -42.07
N PHE A 13 25.35 17.28 -40.93
CA PHE A 13 25.31 16.42 -39.73
C PHE A 13 24.13 15.44 -39.90
N THR A 14 24.43 14.20 -40.20
CA THR A 14 23.46 13.10 -40.11
C THR A 14 23.36 12.69 -38.63
N VAL A 15 22.28 13.10 -37.97
CA VAL A 15 21.95 12.59 -36.62
C VAL A 15 21.42 11.17 -36.82
N LEU A 16 22.27 10.20 -36.50
CA LEU A 16 21.83 8.80 -36.41
C LEU A 16 21.08 8.65 -35.09
N THR A 17 19.77 8.71 -35.11
CA THR A 17 18.91 8.34 -33.99
C THR A 17 18.98 6.82 -33.88
N VAL A 18 19.84 6.33 -32.98
CA VAL A 18 19.82 4.93 -32.57
C VAL A 18 18.57 4.76 -31.70
N LEU A 19 17.49 4.28 -32.30
CA LEU A 19 16.37 3.70 -31.56
C LEU A 19 16.91 2.43 -30.88
N SER A 20 17.35 2.57 -29.65
CA SER A 20 17.57 1.43 -28.76
C SER A 20 16.21 0.84 -28.45
N THR A 21 15.82 -0.20 -29.16
CA THR A 21 14.81 -1.13 -28.71
C THR A 21 15.46 -1.89 -27.54
N ALA A 22 15.29 -1.36 -26.33
CA ALA A 22 15.58 -2.11 -25.13
C ALA A 22 14.56 -3.26 -25.05
N THR A 23 14.88 -4.37 -25.69
CA THR A 23 14.36 -5.67 -25.25
C THR A 23 14.88 -5.82 -23.83
N GLY A 24 13.98 -5.76 -22.82
CA GLY A 24 14.33 -5.87 -21.42
C GLY A 24 15.15 -7.14 -21.20
N ALA A 25 16.46 -6.98 -21.14
CA ALA A 25 17.35 -8.06 -20.73
C ALA A 25 16.97 -8.42 -19.29
N ALA A 26 16.79 -9.71 -19.00
CA ALA A 26 16.55 -10.20 -17.65
C ALA A 26 17.64 -9.62 -16.74
N GLN A 27 17.25 -8.82 -15.75
CA GLN A 27 18.19 -8.10 -14.89
C GLN A 27 18.98 -9.05 -13.98
N PHE A 28 18.44 -10.25 -13.73
CA PHE A 28 19.08 -11.26 -12.91
C PHE A 28 19.82 -12.30 -13.77
N ALA A 29 21.13 -12.43 -13.54
CA ALA A 29 21.96 -13.38 -14.25
C ALA A 29 21.81 -14.82 -13.71
N HIS A 30 21.56 -14.96 -12.40
CA HIS A 30 21.60 -16.25 -11.70
C HIS A 30 20.31 -16.49 -10.91
N PHE A 31 19.99 -17.76 -10.66
CA PHE A 31 19.11 -18.16 -9.56
C PHE A 31 19.86 -18.00 -8.24
N VAL A 32 19.13 -17.64 -7.18
CA VAL A 32 19.71 -17.62 -5.83
C VAL A 32 19.83 -19.07 -5.34
N THR A 33 20.98 -19.41 -4.79
CA THR A 33 21.26 -20.73 -4.24
C THR A 33 21.58 -20.67 -2.74
N ALA A 34 21.35 -21.76 -2.04
CA ALA A 34 21.80 -21.96 -0.66
C ALA A 34 23.16 -22.66 -0.65
N GLN A 35 24.16 -22.03 -0.03
CA GLN A 35 25.47 -22.64 0.18
C GLN A 35 25.82 -22.60 1.66
N ARG A 36 25.66 -23.74 2.35
CA ARG A 36 25.67 -23.81 3.81
C ARG A 36 24.63 -22.85 4.39
N ASP A 37 25.06 -21.88 5.20
CA ASP A 37 24.22 -20.87 5.86
C ASP A 37 24.13 -19.53 5.12
N LYS A 38 24.46 -19.51 3.81
CA LYS A 38 24.47 -18.31 2.97
C LYS A 38 23.55 -18.42 1.78
N LEU A 39 22.89 -17.33 1.44
CA LEU A 39 22.24 -17.15 0.15
C LEU A 39 23.27 -16.61 -0.84
N MET A 40 23.35 -17.19 -2.03
CA MET A 40 24.30 -16.79 -3.07
C MET A 40 23.58 -16.40 -4.35
N ASP A 41 23.95 -15.26 -4.91
CA ASP A 41 23.57 -14.80 -6.25
C ASP A 41 24.80 -14.88 -7.16
N GLY A 42 24.96 -16.02 -7.85
CA GLY A 42 26.22 -16.38 -8.46
C GLY A 42 27.31 -16.56 -7.40
N ASP A 43 28.43 -15.84 -7.56
CA ASP A 43 29.55 -15.87 -6.62
C ASP A 43 29.44 -14.85 -5.47
N GLN A 44 28.37 -14.06 -5.45
CA GLN A 44 28.16 -13.02 -4.44
C GLN A 44 27.19 -13.47 -3.36
N GLU A 45 27.53 -13.22 -2.10
CA GLU A 45 26.60 -13.43 -1.00
C GLU A 45 25.45 -12.42 -1.08
N LEU A 46 24.21 -12.91 -1.09
CA LEU A 46 23.01 -12.10 -1.04
C LEU A 46 22.57 -11.91 0.42
N ARG A 47 22.67 -10.70 0.91
CA ARG A 47 22.08 -10.29 2.18
C ARG A 47 21.17 -9.10 1.99
N PHE A 48 20.11 -8.98 2.80
CA PHE A 48 19.11 -7.93 2.60
C PHE A 48 18.46 -7.44 3.91
N ILE A 49 18.08 -6.17 3.90
CA ILE A 49 17.13 -5.55 4.81
C ILE A 49 16.03 -4.99 3.92
N SER A 50 14.78 -5.39 4.14
CA SER A 50 13.69 -5.05 3.25
C SER A 50 12.32 -5.13 3.94
N PHE A 51 11.25 -5.14 3.15
CA PHE A 51 9.88 -5.14 3.62
C PHE A 51 9.06 -6.25 2.96
N ASN A 52 8.06 -6.73 3.69
CA ASN A 52 6.92 -7.41 3.11
C ASN A 52 6.02 -6.39 2.41
N ILE A 53 5.44 -6.75 1.27
CA ILE A 53 4.40 -5.98 0.59
C ILE A 53 3.20 -6.90 0.35
N PRO A 54 2.28 -7.01 1.32
CA PRO A 54 1.16 -7.94 1.19
C PRO A 54 0.23 -7.59 0.02
N ASN A 55 0.02 -6.32 -0.25
CA ASN A 55 -0.97 -5.84 -1.23
C ASN A 55 -0.38 -5.58 -2.63
N ILE A 56 0.73 -6.22 -3.03
CA ILE A 56 1.40 -5.90 -4.29
C ILE A 56 0.68 -6.43 -5.55
N HIS A 57 0.02 -7.57 -5.47
CA HIS A 57 -0.65 -8.19 -6.63
C HIS A 57 -2.16 -8.25 -6.46
N TYR A 58 -2.64 -8.13 -5.23
CA TYR A 58 -4.05 -8.16 -4.89
C TYR A 58 -4.33 -7.17 -3.77
N VAL A 59 -5.17 -6.19 -4.03
CA VAL A 59 -5.38 -5.04 -3.17
C VAL A 59 -6.72 -5.14 -2.49
N GLU A 60 -6.71 -4.84 -1.22
CA GLU A 60 -7.87 -4.54 -0.42
C GLU A 60 -8.07 -3.02 -0.45
N ASP A 61 -9.02 -2.57 -1.26
CA ASP A 61 -9.27 -1.14 -1.48
C ASP A 61 -10.53 -0.70 -0.74
N ASN A 62 -10.54 -0.91 0.56
CA ASN A 62 -11.66 -0.52 1.40
C ASN A 62 -11.40 0.86 2.01
N HIS A 63 -11.39 1.89 1.18
CA HIS A 63 -11.41 3.27 1.66
C HIS A 63 -12.78 3.61 2.25
N GLU A 64 -12.81 4.64 3.09
CA GLU A 64 -14.04 5.21 3.55
C GLU A 64 -14.90 5.63 2.36
N PHE A 65 -16.19 5.41 2.51
CA PHE A 65 -17.20 5.81 1.53
C PHE A 65 -17.02 5.25 0.12
N THR A 66 -16.23 4.18 -0.02
CA THR A 66 -16.28 3.35 -1.22
C THR A 66 -17.32 2.26 -1.04
N THR A 67 -18.14 2.08 -2.05
CA THR A 67 -19.16 1.02 -2.10
C THR A 67 -18.64 -0.19 -2.87
N GLY A 68 -19.28 -1.33 -2.66
CA GLY A 68 -19.05 -2.52 -3.46
C GLY A 68 -17.88 -3.36 -2.98
N ASN A 69 -17.16 -3.90 -3.94
CA ASN A 69 -16.10 -4.87 -3.69
C ASN A 69 -14.80 -4.19 -3.25
N PRO A 70 -14.32 -4.41 -2.01
CA PRO A 70 -13.05 -3.87 -1.56
C PRO A 70 -11.83 -4.60 -2.16
N TRP A 71 -12.04 -5.75 -2.83
CA TRP A 71 -10.97 -6.61 -3.33
C TRP A 71 -10.77 -6.45 -4.83
N ARG A 72 -9.56 -6.19 -5.25
CA ARG A 72 -9.20 -6.05 -6.65
C ARG A 72 -7.77 -6.47 -6.94
N VAL A 73 -7.48 -6.77 -8.18
CA VAL A 73 -6.09 -6.94 -8.66
C VAL A 73 -5.41 -5.59 -8.76
N ALA A 74 -4.13 -5.55 -8.36
CA ALA A 74 -3.29 -4.39 -8.55
C ALA A 74 -2.97 -4.18 -10.04
N ASP A 75 -2.79 -2.93 -10.44
CA ASP A 75 -2.37 -2.59 -11.79
C ASP A 75 -0.84 -2.39 -11.90
N GLU A 76 -0.37 -2.11 -13.11
CA GLU A 76 1.05 -1.89 -13.39
C GLU A 76 1.65 -0.74 -12.58
N TYR A 77 0.88 0.35 -12.41
CA TYR A 77 1.36 1.51 -11.66
C TYR A 77 1.61 1.16 -10.19
N GLU A 78 0.66 0.52 -9.53
CA GLU A 78 0.74 0.13 -8.12
C GLU A 78 1.88 -0.85 -7.85
N ILE A 79 2.04 -1.84 -8.72
CA ILE A 79 3.12 -2.83 -8.63
C ILE A 79 4.49 -2.15 -8.82
N ARG A 80 4.60 -1.27 -9.81
CA ARG A 80 5.84 -0.56 -10.12
C ARG A 80 6.23 0.41 -9.01
N ASP A 81 5.28 1.15 -8.47
CA ASP A 81 5.50 2.04 -7.33
C ASP A 81 6.06 1.28 -6.13
N ALA A 82 5.40 0.19 -5.74
CA ALA A 82 5.79 -0.64 -4.60
C ALA A 82 7.20 -1.24 -4.76
N LEU A 83 7.52 -1.83 -5.91
CA LEU A 83 8.84 -2.41 -6.16
C LEU A 83 9.94 -1.34 -6.27
N THR A 84 9.61 -0.19 -6.87
CA THR A 84 10.54 0.94 -6.94
C THR A 84 10.83 1.51 -5.54
N ALA A 85 9.84 1.57 -4.66
CA ALA A 85 10.03 1.97 -3.27
C ALA A 85 11.02 1.03 -2.54
N ILE A 86 10.87 -0.29 -2.69
CA ILE A 86 11.84 -1.26 -2.17
C ILE A 86 13.24 -0.98 -2.70
N ARG A 87 13.37 -0.78 -4.02
CA ARG A 87 14.67 -0.50 -4.66
C ARG A 87 15.31 0.77 -4.14
N GLN A 88 14.53 1.85 -4.01
CA GLN A 88 15.00 3.14 -3.49
C GLN A 88 15.41 3.06 -2.01
N LEU A 89 14.79 2.19 -1.23
CA LEU A 89 15.17 1.88 0.14
C LEU A 89 16.45 1.03 0.25
N GLY A 90 17.01 0.55 -0.86
CA GLY A 90 18.16 -0.34 -0.88
C GLY A 90 17.80 -1.82 -0.71
N GLY A 91 16.50 -2.14 -0.67
CA GLY A 91 16.00 -3.51 -0.63
C GLY A 91 16.28 -4.25 -1.95
N LYS A 92 16.62 -5.53 -1.85
CA LYS A 92 16.89 -6.43 -2.99
C LYS A 92 15.87 -7.53 -3.15
N VAL A 93 15.08 -7.77 -2.11
CA VAL A 93 14.09 -8.85 -2.01
C VAL A 93 12.85 -8.28 -1.36
N THR A 94 11.67 -8.70 -1.82
CA THR A 94 10.41 -8.47 -1.11
C THR A 94 9.67 -9.79 -0.96
N ARG A 95 8.89 -9.92 0.11
CA ARG A 95 7.96 -11.04 0.31
C ARG A 95 6.56 -10.50 0.10
N ILE A 96 5.82 -11.18 -0.75
CA ILE A 96 4.44 -10.84 -1.05
C ILE A 96 3.47 -11.67 -0.20
N TYR A 97 2.16 -11.53 -0.44
CA TYR A 97 1.18 -12.41 0.17
C TYR A 97 0.78 -13.55 -0.76
N VAL A 98 -0.10 -14.41 -0.30
CA VAL A 98 -0.51 -15.66 -0.96
C VAL A 98 -1.52 -15.42 -2.10
N PRO A 99 -1.78 -16.39 -2.99
CA PRO A 99 -2.94 -16.33 -3.87
C PRO A 99 -4.24 -16.42 -3.05
N SER A 100 -5.19 -15.53 -3.34
CA SER A 100 -6.47 -15.51 -2.65
C SER A 100 -7.37 -16.68 -3.06
N VAL A 101 -8.15 -17.20 -2.11
CA VAL A 101 -9.02 -18.36 -2.29
C VAL A 101 -10.49 -17.93 -2.12
N ARG A 102 -11.37 -18.43 -2.99
CA ARG A 102 -12.81 -18.15 -2.96
C ARG A 102 -13.41 -18.55 -1.62
N LYS A 103 -14.09 -17.60 -0.98
CA LYS A 103 -14.74 -17.78 0.31
C LYS A 103 -16.22 -18.06 0.12
N GLU A 104 -16.79 -18.81 1.03
CA GLU A 104 -18.26 -18.93 1.13
C GLU A 104 -18.86 -17.54 1.42
N GLY A 105 -19.83 -17.15 0.60
CA GLY A 105 -20.47 -15.83 0.71
C GLY A 105 -19.73 -14.68 0.02
N ASP A 106 -18.63 -14.94 -0.69
CA ASP A 106 -18.05 -13.94 -1.60
C ASP A 106 -19.09 -13.58 -2.68
N ASP A 107 -19.30 -12.29 -2.90
CA ASP A 107 -20.06 -11.80 -4.03
C ASP A 107 -19.39 -12.22 -5.35
N ALA A 108 -20.18 -12.41 -6.41
CA ALA A 108 -19.68 -12.83 -7.72
C ALA A 108 -18.69 -11.83 -8.34
N SER A 109 -18.76 -10.55 -7.97
CA SER A 109 -17.84 -9.51 -8.43
C SER A 109 -16.46 -9.59 -7.79
N ILE A 110 -16.32 -10.31 -6.66
CA ILE A 110 -15.02 -10.47 -5.98
C ILE A 110 -14.16 -11.43 -6.77
N VAL A 111 -13.05 -10.91 -7.29
CA VAL A 111 -12.04 -11.71 -7.99
C VAL A 111 -11.20 -12.49 -6.97
N ARG A 112 -11.00 -13.79 -7.20
CA ARG A 112 -10.10 -14.63 -6.39
C ARG A 112 -9.22 -15.46 -7.31
N HIS A 113 -7.97 -15.68 -6.91
CA HIS A 113 -7.03 -16.49 -7.70
C HIS A 113 -7.46 -17.96 -7.83
N VAL A 114 -7.93 -18.54 -6.73
CA VAL A 114 -8.35 -19.94 -6.65
C VAL A 114 -9.87 -20.00 -6.38
N ASN A 115 -10.63 -20.52 -7.33
CA ASN A 115 -12.08 -20.60 -7.27
C ASN A 115 -12.61 -22.02 -7.00
N GLY A 116 -11.73 -23.00 -6.88
CA GLY A 116 -12.02 -24.42 -6.61
C GLY A 116 -10.81 -25.28 -6.91
N PRO A 117 -10.89 -26.60 -6.63
CA PRO A 117 -9.83 -27.53 -6.95
C PRO A 117 -9.52 -27.55 -8.45
N GLY A 118 -8.31 -27.09 -8.82
CA GLY A 118 -7.89 -26.96 -10.21
C GLY A 118 -8.58 -25.85 -11.01
N VAL A 119 -9.33 -24.96 -10.36
CA VAL A 119 -10.03 -23.84 -11.01
C VAL A 119 -9.36 -22.52 -10.63
N PHE A 120 -8.69 -21.92 -11.58
CA PHE A 120 -7.88 -20.71 -11.40
C PHE A 120 -8.41 -19.57 -12.27
N ASP A 121 -8.34 -18.35 -11.74
CA ASP A 121 -8.73 -17.14 -12.46
C ASP A 121 -7.51 -16.54 -13.19
N GLU A 122 -7.54 -16.59 -14.52
CA GLU A 122 -6.44 -16.11 -15.35
C GLU A 122 -6.19 -14.61 -15.20
N GLU A 123 -7.25 -13.80 -15.06
CA GLU A 123 -7.09 -12.34 -14.91
C GLU A 123 -6.46 -11.99 -13.57
N ALA A 124 -6.81 -12.71 -12.50
CA ALA A 124 -6.16 -12.54 -11.20
C ALA A 124 -4.67 -12.89 -11.27
N PHE A 125 -4.31 -13.98 -11.92
CA PHE A 125 -2.92 -14.39 -12.05
C PHE A 125 -2.07 -13.52 -12.98
N LYS A 126 -2.67 -12.73 -13.87
CA LYS A 126 -1.93 -11.73 -14.66
C LYS A 126 -1.26 -10.65 -13.79
N ALA A 127 -1.76 -10.39 -12.58
CA ALA A 127 -1.07 -9.51 -11.64
C ALA A 127 0.25 -10.10 -11.15
N TYR A 128 0.33 -11.43 -10.91
CA TYR A 128 1.60 -12.10 -10.66
C TYR A 128 2.54 -12.01 -11.86
N ASP A 129 2.02 -12.22 -13.08
CA ASP A 129 2.81 -12.10 -14.32
C ASP A 129 3.41 -10.69 -14.44
N LYS A 130 2.58 -9.65 -14.24
CA LYS A 130 3.01 -8.25 -14.30
C LYS A 130 4.01 -7.93 -13.20
N MET A 131 3.79 -8.43 -12.00
CA MET A 131 4.69 -8.24 -10.87
C MET A 131 6.08 -8.82 -11.16
N LEU A 132 6.16 -10.03 -11.70
CA LEU A 132 7.44 -10.65 -12.06
C LEU A 132 8.15 -9.94 -13.21
N GLN A 133 7.39 -9.45 -14.21
CA GLN A 133 7.96 -8.60 -15.25
C GLN A 133 8.62 -7.36 -14.64
N ILE A 134 7.90 -6.62 -13.79
CA ILE A 134 8.39 -5.39 -13.17
C ILE A 134 9.52 -5.68 -12.18
N ALA A 135 9.45 -6.79 -11.44
CA ALA A 135 10.51 -7.23 -10.54
C ALA A 135 11.85 -7.43 -11.27
N ASN A 136 11.82 -8.02 -12.47
CA ASN A 136 12.98 -8.13 -13.35
C ASN A 136 13.47 -6.75 -13.83
N GLU A 137 12.57 -5.85 -14.19
CA GLU A 137 12.91 -4.50 -14.67
C GLU A 137 13.53 -3.63 -13.56
N VAL A 138 12.96 -3.68 -12.36
CA VAL A 138 13.38 -2.87 -11.21
C VAL A 138 14.59 -3.47 -10.49
N GLY A 139 14.78 -4.79 -10.57
CA GLY A 139 15.86 -5.52 -9.90
C GLY A 139 15.57 -5.83 -8.43
N VAL A 140 14.36 -6.24 -8.13
CA VAL A 140 13.93 -6.71 -6.81
C VAL A 140 13.42 -8.14 -6.93
N ARG A 141 13.99 -9.07 -6.17
CA ARG A 141 13.52 -10.45 -6.15
C ARG A 141 12.29 -10.61 -5.26
N VAL A 142 11.52 -11.66 -5.52
CA VAL A 142 10.24 -11.90 -4.86
C VAL A 142 10.22 -13.26 -4.17
N ILE A 143 9.78 -13.33 -2.92
CA ILE A 143 9.41 -14.55 -2.22
C ILE A 143 7.89 -14.71 -2.34
N ILE A 144 7.45 -15.90 -2.75
CA ILE A 144 6.04 -16.21 -2.99
C ILE A 144 5.55 -17.28 -1.99
N PRO A 145 4.81 -16.89 -0.94
CA PRO A 145 4.10 -17.83 -0.08
C PRO A 145 2.92 -18.47 -0.83
N LEU A 146 2.62 -19.75 -0.55
CA LEU A 146 1.67 -20.52 -1.35
C LEU A 146 0.29 -20.66 -0.73
N VAL A 147 0.15 -20.55 0.59
CA VAL A 147 -1.13 -20.59 1.31
C VAL A 147 -1.04 -19.81 2.61
N ASP A 148 -2.14 -19.20 3.03
CA ASP A 148 -2.24 -18.45 4.28
C ASP A 148 -2.88 -19.26 5.40
N ASN A 149 -2.35 -19.16 6.61
CA ASN A 149 -2.99 -19.72 7.80
C ASN A 149 -4.20 -18.91 8.26
N TRP A 150 -4.19 -17.60 7.93
CA TRP A 150 -5.20 -16.68 8.37
C TRP A 150 -6.40 -16.64 7.40
N TRP A 151 -7.49 -16.12 7.88
CA TRP A 151 -8.72 -16.00 7.10
C TRP A 151 -8.70 -14.87 6.06
N TRP A 152 -7.71 -13.99 6.09
CA TRP A 152 -7.72 -12.72 5.36
C TRP A 152 -7.95 -12.89 3.85
N TRP A 153 -7.12 -13.64 3.16
CA TRP A 153 -7.29 -13.90 1.72
C TRP A 153 -7.88 -15.28 1.41
N GLY A 154 -8.20 -16.04 2.41
CA GLY A 154 -8.60 -17.44 2.32
C GLY A 154 -7.40 -18.38 2.41
N GLY A 155 -7.64 -19.59 2.86
CA GLY A 155 -6.61 -20.59 3.11
C GLY A 155 -7.18 -21.97 3.40
N PRO A 156 -6.71 -22.69 4.42
CA PRO A 156 -7.13 -24.06 4.74
C PRO A 156 -8.62 -24.24 4.84
N LYS A 157 -9.33 -23.28 5.44
CA LYS A 157 -10.78 -23.31 5.58
C LYS A 157 -11.50 -23.33 4.24
N GLU A 158 -11.06 -22.49 3.32
CA GLU A 158 -11.69 -22.33 2.01
C GLU A 158 -11.39 -23.54 1.11
N TYR A 159 -10.14 -24.05 1.12
CA TYR A 159 -9.81 -25.29 0.43
C TYR A 159 -10.64 -26.47 0.94
N ALA A 160 -10.80 -26.59 2.26
CA ALA A 160 -11.61 -27.63 2.86
C ALA A 160 -13.10 -27.48 2.49
N ALA A 161 -13.61 -26.24 2.49
CA ALA A 161 -15.00 -25.94 2.14
C ALA A 161 -15.36 -26.35 0.70
N PHE A 162 -14.45 -26.28 -0.27
CA PHE A 162 -14.68 -26.80 -1.63
C PHE A 162 -15.05 -28.27 -1.67
N ARG A 163 -14.70 -29.04 -0.63
CA ARG A 163 -14.99 -30.47 -0.50
C ARG A 163 -15.99 -30.79 0.62
N GLY A 164 -16.59 -29.76 1.25
CA GLY A 164 -17.50 -29.93 2.38
C GLY A 164 -16.80 -30.50 3.63
N LYS A 165 -15.50 -30.21 3.78
CA LYS A 165 -14.65 -30.68 4.88
C LYS A 165 -14.33 -29.55 5.86
N ARG A 166 -13.75 -29.90 7.01
CA ARG A 166 -13.33 -28.94 8.04
C ARG A 166 -11.91 -28.43 7.78
N ALA A 167 -11.60 -27.22 8.23
CA ALA A 167 -10.31 -26.57 8.01
C ALA A 167 -9.11 -27.43 8.48
N GLU A 168 -9.25 -28.12 9.61
CA GLU A 168 -8.17 -28.96 10.17
C GLU A 168 -7.82 -30.16 9.29
N GLU A 169 -8.75 -30.62 8.48
CA GLU A 169 -8.55 -31.74 7.55
C GLU A 169 -7.63 -31.35 6.39
N PHE A 170 -7.43 -30.05 6.12
CA PHE A 170 -6.52 -29.57 5.07
C PHE A 170 -5.09 -30.09 5.24
N TRP A 171 -4.67 -30.31 6.47
CA TRP A 171 -3.31 -30.76 6.79
C TRP A 171 -3.09 -32.27 6.68
N THR A 172 -4.17 -33.06 6.68
CA THR A 172 -4.07 -34.52 6.81
C THR A 172 -4.87 -35.32 5.78
N ASP A 173 -5.87 -34.70 5.17
CA ASP A 173 -6.71 -35.36 4.17
C ASP A 173 -6.00 -35.39 2.81
N SER A 174 -5.81 -36.59 2.25
CA SER A 174 -5.07 -36.77 1.00
C SER A 174 -5.71 -36.08 -0.22
N LEU A 175 -7.05 -35.93 -0.23
CA LEU A 175 -7.75 -35.23 -1.30
C LEU A 175 -7.48 -33.73 -1.24
N LEU A 176 -7.56 -33.11 -0.04
CA LEU A 176 -7.27 -31.69 0.14
C LEU A 176 -5.80 -31.36 -0.14
N ILE A 177 -4.88 -32.22 0.29
CA ILE A 177 -3.45 -32.09 -0.05
C ILE A 177 -3.26 -32.18 -1.57
N SER A 178 -3.96 -33.12 -2.24
CA SER A 178 -3.92 -33.24 -3.70
C SER A 178 -4.47 -32.00 -4.40
N ASP A 179 -5.57 -31.44 -3.91
CA ASP A 179 -6.15 -30.20 -4.46
C ASP A 179 -5.19 -29.02 -4.31
N PHE A 180 -4.55 -28.88 -3.16
CA PHE A 180 -3.55 -27.82 -2.96
C PHE A 180 -2.32 -28.02 -3.85
N LYS A 181 -1.86 -29.24 -4.08
CA LYS A 181 -0.78 -29.53 -5.02
C LYS A 181 -1.11 -29.14 -6.46
N GLN A 182 -2.41 -29.11 -6.85
CA GLN A 182 -2.80 -28.57 -8.15
C GLN A 182 -2.50 -27.06 -8.24
N THR A 183 -2.77 -26.30 -7.17
CA THR A 183 -2.40 -24.87 -7.10
C THR A 183 -0.90 -24.66 -7.23
N ILE A 184 -0.10 -25.44 -6.48
CA ILE A 184 1.37 -25.40 -6.57
C ILE A 184 1.83 -25.70 -8.00
N THR A 185 1.30 -26.76 -8.60
CA THR A 185 1.64 -27.18 -9.96
C THR A 185 1.30 -26.12 -11.00
N PHE A 186 0.12 -25.49 -10.85
CA PHE A 186 -0.31 -24.40 -11.73
C PHE A 186 0.64 -23.21 -11.64
N MET A 187 0.95 -22.74 -10.43
CA MET A 187 1.83 -21.58 -10.23
C MET A 187 3.23 -21.83 -10.75
N ILE A 188 3.85 -22.94 -10.36
CA ILE A 188 5.24 -23.26 -10.75
C ILE A 188 5.40 -23.39 -12.26
N ASN A 189 4.42 -24.00 -12.95
CA ASN A 189 4.47 -24.19 -14.41
C ASN A 189 3.81 -23.07 -15.22
N ARG A 190 3.23 -22.06 -14.56
CA ARG A 190 2.62 -20.93 -15.24
C ARG A 190 3.61 -20.25 -16.18
N VAL A 191 3.17 -19.98 -17.39
CA VAL A 191 3.91 -19.16 -18.37
C VAL A 191 3.45 -17.72 -18.20
N ASN A 192 4.34 -16.83 -17.86
CA ASN A 192 4.08 -15.42 -17.70
C ASN A 192 3.55 -14.83 -19.02
N THR A 193 2.36 -14.24 -18.98
CA THR A 193 1.66 -13.70 -20.14
C THR A 193 2.43 -12.58 -20.86
N TYR A 194 3.23 -11.81 -20.13
CA TYR A 194 3.96 -10.66 -20.66
C TYR A 194 5.37 -10.99 -21.13
N THR A 195 6.05 -11.91 -20.43
CA THR A 195 7.46 -12.25 -20.72
C THR A 195 7.65 -13.57 -21.46
N GLY A 196 6.65 -14.46 -21.45
CA GLY A 196 6.74 -15.80 -21.99
C GLY A 196 7.61 -16.75 -21.17
N VAL A 197 8.17 -16.30 -20.04
CA VAL A 197 9.01 -17.11 -19.15
C VAL A 197 8.13 -17.91 -18.19
N ARG A 198 8.44 -19.18 -17.96
CA ARG A 198 7.76 -19.94 -16.91
C ARG A 198 8.21 -19.46 -15.53
N PHE A 199 7.32 -19.48 -14.54
CA PHE A 199 7.67 -19.05 -13.19
C PHE A 199 8.87 -19.80 -12.62
N LYS A 200 8.95 -21.13 -12.81
CA LYS A 200 10.12 -21.92 -12.39
C LYS A 200 11.43 -21.58 -13.14
N ASP A 201 11.36 -20.81 -14.21
CA ASP A 201 12.51 -20.36 -14.98
C ASP A 201 12.77 -18.84 -14.78
N ASP A 202 11.93 -18.16 -13.98
CA ASP A 202 12.02 -16.72 -13.75
C ASP A 202 12.92 -16.39 -12.55
N LYS A 203 14.09 -15.86 -12.83
CA LYS A 203 15.10 -15.52 -11.82
C LYS A 203 14.70 -14.40 -10.87
N ALA A 204 13.62 -13.64 -11.14
CA ALA A 204 13.08 -12.68 -10.19
C ALA A 204 12.46 -13.38 -8.97
N ILE A 205 12.04 -14.62 -9.09
CA ILE A 205 11.62 -15.41 -7.93
C ILE A 205 12.87 -15.83 -7.15
N LEU A 206 12.93 -15.47 -5.86
CA LEU A 206 13.96 -15.96 -4.95
C LEU A 206 13.65 -17.38 -4.50
N GLY A 207 12.40 -17.62 -4.14
CA GLY A 207 11.98 -18.93 -3.67
C GLY A 207 10.48 -19.01 -3.41
N TRP A 208 10.03 -20.24 -3.27
CA TRP A 208 8.68 -20.63 -2.88
C TRP A 208 8.64 -20.85 -1.38
N GLU A 209 7.75 -20.17 -0.69
CA GLU A 209 7.53 -20.40 0.73
C GLU A 209 6.32 -21.33 0.91
N THR A 210 6.44 -22.34 1.76
CA THR A 210 5.37 -23.37 1.94
C THR A 210 4.04 -22.77 2.34
N GLY A 211 4.05 -21.60 2.95
CA GLY A 211 2.89 -20.78 3.23
C GLY A 211 3.20 -19.65 4.20
N ASN A 212 2.18 -18.88 4.58
CA ASN A 212 2.27 -17.80 5.55
C ASN A 212 1.81 -18.27 6.93
N GLU A 213 2.72 -18.27 7.91
CA GLU A 213 2.46 -18.51 9.33
C GLU A 213 1.64 -19.79 9.63
N LEU A 214 2.00 -20.92 9.00
CA LEU A 214 1.21 -22.14 9.08
C LEU A 214 1.27 -22.80 10.46
N ASP A 215 0.11 -23.20 10.99
CA ASP A 215 -0.06 -24.06 12.15
C ASP A 215 -0.34 -25.51 11.68
N CYS A 216 0.63 -26.14 11.02
CA CYS A 216 0.47 -27.44 10.38
C CYS A 216 1.39 -28.52 10.98
N PRO A 217 1.04 -29.81 10.88
CA PRO A 217 1.97 -30.89 11.19
C PRO A 217 3.19 -30.86 10.26
N PHE A 218 4.37 -31.09 10.80
CA PHE A 218 5.60 -31.07 9.99
C PHE A 218 5.59 -32.08 8.82
N SER A 219 4.84 -33.18 8.93
CA SER A 219 4.63 -34.15 7.82
C SER A 219 4.04 -33.48 6.58
N TRP A 220 3.12 -32.53 6.76
CA TRP A 220 2.54 -31.74 5.67
C TRP A 220 3.60 -30.81 5.05
N THR A 221 4.34 -30.05 5.86
CA THR A 221 5.41 -29.17 5.38
C THR A 221 6.45 -29.95 4.56
N ARG A 222 6.86 -31.13 5.04
CA ARG A 222 7.78 -32.03 4.33
C ARG A 222 7.21 -32.47 2.98
N GLU A 223 5.94 -32.86 2.93
CA GLU A 223 5.28 -33.32 1.71
C GLU A 223 5.16 -32.19 0.68
N ILE A 224 4.81 -30.98 1.12
CA ILE A 224 4.72 -29.82 0.24
C ILE A 224 6.10 -29.37 -0.25
N ALA A 225 7.11 -29.32 0.62
CA ALA A 225 8.49 -29.02 0.23
C ALA A 225 9.02 -30.00 -0.83
N ALA A 226 8.80 -31.30 -0.62
CA ALA A 226 9.17 -32.34 -1.60
C ALA A 226 8.41 -32.17 -2.94
N THR A 227 7.12 -31.77 -2.88
CA THR A 227 6.32 -31.50 -4.09
C THR A 227 6.90 -30.31 -4.86
N ILE A 228 7.21 -29.21 -4.19
CA ILE A 228 7.82 -28.02 -4.82
C ILE A 228 9.15 -28.41 -5.49
N LYS A 229 10.04 -29.10 -4.77
CA LYS A 229 11.35 -29.54 -5.31
C LYS A 229 11.22 -30.48 -6.50
N SER A 230 10.19 -31.32 -6.55
CA SER A 230 9.94 -32.20 -7.70
C SER A 230 9.48 -31.45 -8.96
N LEU A 231 8.88 -30.28 -8.81
CA LEU A 231 8.37 -29.43 -9.90
C LEU A 231 9.37 -28.36 -10.34
N ASP A 232 10.20 -27.90 -9.40
CA ASP A 232 11.14 -26.80 -9.56
C ASP A 232 12.44 -27.06 -8.81
N SER A 233 13.50 -27.32 -9.57
CA SER A 233 14.85 -27.52 -9.03
C SER A 233 15.69 -26.24 -9.00
N ASN A 234 15.18 -25.13 -9.55
CA ASN A 234 15.92 -23.88 -9.70
C ASN A 234 15.79 -22.98 -8.47
N HIS A 235 14.60 -22.95 -7.87
CA HIS A 235 14.30 -22.02 -6.79
C HIS A 235 14.44 -22.66 -5.41
N LEU A 236 14.66 -21.79 -4.43
CA LEU A 236 14.72 -22.16 -3.02
C LEU A 236 13.33 -22.53 -2.50
N VAL A 237 13.28 -23.48 -1.59
CA VAL A 237 12.10 -23.79 -0.78
C VAL A 237 12.34 -23.23 0.61
N ILE A 238 11.41 -22.36 1.02
CA ILE A 238 11.45 -21.60 2.26
C ILE A 238 10.39 -22.16 3.21
N GLU A 239 10.79 -22.35 4.46
CA GLU A 239 9.89 -22.85 5.50
C GLU A 239 8.95 -21.73 5.96
N GLY A 240 7.63 -21.97 6.01
CA GLY A 240 6.59 -20.97 6.25
C GLY A 240 5.70 -21.25 7.47
N THR A 241 6.20 -21.97 8.49
CA THR A 241 5.43 -22.18 9.73
C THR A 241 5.46 -20.96 10.65
N ARG A 242 4.39 -20.81 11.43
CA ARG A 242 4.25 -19.75 12.42
C ARG A 242 5.14 -20.02 13.62
N SER A 243 6.32 -19.41 13.63
CA SER A 243 7.26 -19.56 14.74
C SER A 243 8.20 -18.38 14.88
N ASN A 244 8.61 -18.10 16.12
CA ASN A 244 9.74 -17.22 16.42
C ASN A 244 11.01 -18.02 16.77
N GLU A 245 11.01 -19.34 16.54
CA GLU A 245 12.14 -20.25 16.74
C GLU A 245 12.34 -21.12 15.52
N VAL A 246 13.60 -21.37 15.17
CA VAL A 246 13.96 -22.29 14.09
C VAL A 246 13.62 -23.72 14.48
N SER A 247 12.83 -24.40 13.66
CA SER A 247 12.44 -25.81 13.83
C SER A 247 13.60 -26.78 13.56
N ASP A 248 13.84 -27.73 14.48
CA ASP A 248 14.84 -28.81 14.26
C ASP A 248 14.43 -29.70 13.09
N SER A 249 13.14 -29.98 12.96
CA SER A 249 12.63 -30.81 11.87
C SER A 249 12.82 -30.15 10.51
N ALA A 250 12.56 -28.85 10.40
CA ALA A 250 12.78 -28.09 9.17
C ALA A 250 14.28 -27.93 8.85
N LEU A 251 15.12 -27.75 9.87
CA LEU A 251 16.57 -27.69 9.69
C LEU A 251 17.13 -29.00 9.13
N ALA A 252 16.60 -30.15 9.55
CA ALA A 252 17.02 -31.46 9.09
C ALA A 252 16.40 -31.91 7.74
N GLU A 253 15.34 -31.24 7.25
CA GLU A 253 14.61 -31.62 6.04
C GLU A 253 15.37 -31.23 4.77
N PRO A 254 15.81 -32.18 3.92
CA PRO A 254 16.64 -31.88 2.75
C PRO A 254 15.92 -31.07 1.67
N ASN A 255 14.57 -31.09 1.62
CA ASN A 255 13.79 -30.35 0.63
C ASN A 255 13.48 -28.89 1.06
N ILE A 256 13.88 -28.49 2.25
CA ILE A 256 13.83 -27.11 2.73
C ILE A 256 15.21 -26.51 2.65
N ASP A 257 15.38 -25.45 1.87
CA ASP A 257 16.67 -24.77 1.69
C ASP A 257 16.92 -23.67 2.69
N VAL A 258 15.87 -22.96 3.11
CA VAL A 258 15.96 -21.73 3.90
C VAL A 258 14.97 -21.76 5.05
N LEU A 259 15.41 -21.27 6.21
CA LEU A 259 14.57 -21.16 7.40
C LEU A 259 14.18 -19.72 7.68
N THR A 260 12.96 -19.53 8.18
CA THR A 260 12.45 -18.22 8.57
C THR A 260 11.88 -18.23 9.98
N THR A 261 11.75 -17.04 10.56
CA THR A 261 11.02 -16.81 11.82
C THR A 261 10.32 -15.45 11.77
N HIS A 262 9.21 -15.34 12.51
CA HIS A 262 8.45 -14.11 12.64
C HIS A 262 8.48 -13.58 14.08
N HIS A 263 8.71 -12.28 14.27
CA HIS A 263 8.97 -11.69 15.58
C HIS A 263 8.03 -10.51 15.86
N TYR A 264 7.04 -10.75 16.70
CA TYR A 264 6.09 -9.77 17.23
C TYR A 264 6.15 -9.65 18.76
N SER A 265 7.17 -10.24 19.36
CA SER A 265 7.44 -10.26 20.80
C SER A 265 8.20 -8.99 21.24
N PRO A 266 8.28 -8.72 22.56
CA PRO A 266 9.14 -7.65 23.08
C PRO A 266 10.58 -7.74 22.54
N LEU A 267 11.23 -6.57 22.39
CA LEU A 267 12.55 -6.44 21.78
C LEU A 267 13.60 -7.44 22.30
N SER A 268 13.71 -7.58 23.61
CA SER A 268 14.70 -8.50 24.24
C SER A 268 14.46 -9.97 23.87
N VAL A 269 13.19 -10.36 23.78
CA VAL A 269 12.80 -11.72 23.38
C VAL A 269 13.11 -11.95 21.91
N SER A 270 12.76 -10.97 21.05
CA SER A 270 13.05 -11.06 19.62
C SER A 270 14.55 -11.18 19.35
N LEU A 271 15.38 -10.34 20.00
CA LEU A 271 16.84 -10.41 19.85
C LEU A 271 17.41 -11.76 20.29
N ASP A 272 16.97 -12.29 21.44
CA ASP A 272 17.41 -13.60 21.93
C ASP A 272 17.05 -14.71 20.93
N ARG A 273 15.81 -14.72 20.42
CA ARG A 273 15.34 -15.72 19.45
C ARG A 273 16.07 -15.63 18.11
N ILE A 274 16.32 -14.43 17.60
CA ILE A 274 17.09 -14.20 16.37
C ILE A 274 18.50 -14.78 16.52
N MET A 275 19.18 -14.49 17.63
CA MET A 275 20.54 -14.97 17.87
C MET A 275 20.59 -16.50 18.05
N LYS A 276 19.62 -17.10 18.74
CA LYS A 276 19.48 -18.56 18.85
C LYS A 276 19.20 -19.21 17.51
N GLY A 277 18.33 -18.61 16.70
CA GLY A 277 18.05 -19.07 15.33
C GLY A 277 19.32 -19.05 14.47
N ARG A 278 20.08 -17.96 14.53
CA ARG A 278 21.35 -17.85 13.80
C ARG A 278 22.39 -18.89 14.25
N GLU A 279 22.53 -19.09 15.55
CA GLU A 279 23.47 -20.08 16.08
C GLU A 279 23.09 -21.50 15.63
N LYS A 280 21.82 -21.84 15.67
CA LYS A 280 21.27 -23.13 15.26
C LYS A 280 21.47 -23.43 13.77
N THR A 281 21.42 -22.42 12.91
CA THR A 281 21.52 -22.54 11.45
C THR A 281 22.94 -22.39 10.91
N ARG A 282 23.89 -21.98 11.76
CA ARG A 282 25.29 -21.74 11.37
C ARG A 282 25.91 -22.95 10.66
N ASP A 283 26.53 -22.67 9.52
CA ASP A 283 27.16 -23.64 8.63
C ASP A 283 26.23 -24.74 8.07
N LEU A 284 24.91 -24.60 8.29
CA LEU A 284 23.92 -25.61 7.86
C LEU A 284 23.00 -25.07 6.75
N LYS A 285 22.17 -24.07 7.05
CA LYS A 285 21.20 -23.49 6.13
C LYS A 285 21.09 -21.97 6.28
N PRO A 286 20.79 -21.24 5.20
CA PRO A 286 20.46 -19.82 5.30
C PRO A 286 19.26 -19.59 6.22
N TYR A 287 19.34 -18.49 6.96
CA TYR A 287 18.29 -18.07 7.87
C TYR A 287 18.05 -16.56 7.72
N PHE A 288 16.79 -16.17 7.59
CA PHE A 288 16.39 -14.77 7.64
C PHE A 288 15.13 -14.58 8.48
N ILE A 289 14.91 -13.36 8.94
CA ILE A 289 13.68 -12.96 9.63
C ILE A 289 12.64 -12.64 8.56
N GLY A 290 11.59 -13.48 8.44
CA GLY A 290 10.50 -13.32 7.46
C GLY A 290 9.59 -12.16 7.78
N GLU A 291 9.31 -11.95 9.07
CA GLU A 291 8.53 -10.80 9.55
C GLU A 291 9.08 -10.27 10.87
N LEU A 292 9.12 -8.94 10.96
CA LEU A 292 9.32 -8.22 12.21
C LEU A 292 8.20 -7.19 12.35
N GLY A 293 7.54 -7.16 13.49
CA GLY A 293 6.52 -6.18 13.82
C GLY A 293 7.10 -4.80 14.16
N PHE A 294 6.21 -3.92 14.60
CA PHE A 294 6.56 -2.54 14.92
C PHE A 294 7.40 -2.46 16.18
N VAL A 295 8.56 -1.83 16.05
CA VAL A 295 9.51 -1.62 17.13
C VAL A 295 9.93 -0.14 17.11
N PRO A 296 10.02 0.54 18.26
CA PRO A 296 10.52 1.91 18.31
C PRO A 296 11.91 2.06 17.67
N LEU A 297 12.23 3.24 17.15
CA LEU A 297 13.45 3.53 16.38
C LEU A 297 14.75 2.98 17.01
N ALA A 298 14.91 3.13 18.33
CA ALA A 298 16.10 2.63 19.04
C ALA A 298 16.19 1.10 19.03
N GLY A 299 15.07 0.41 19.23
CA GLY A 299 14.98 -1.04 19.15
C GLY A 299 15.20 -1.54 17.74
N MET A 300 14.63 -0.86 16.74
CA MET A 300 14.83 -1.17 15.33
C MET A 300 16.32 -1.10 14.95
N ARG A 301 17.02 -0.04 15.35
CA ARG A 301 18.48 0.07 15.14
C ARG A 301 19.22 -1.11 15.75
N GLN A 302 18.89 -1.51 16.98
CA GLN A 302 19.54 -2.63 17.64
C GLN A 302 19.32 -3.96 16.92
N ILE A 303 18.11 -4.22 16.42
CA ILE A 303 17.81 -5.44 15.65
C ILE A 303 18.58 -5.43 14.33
N LEU A 304 18.56 -4.33 13.57
CA LEU A 304 19.24 -4.25 12.28
C LEU A 304 20.76 -4.39 12.43
N ASP A 305 21.35 -3.77 13.44
CA ASP A 305 22.78 -3.93 13.75
C ASP A 305 23.13 -5.37 14.14
N THR A 306 22.25 -6.05 14.89
CA THR A 306 22.37 -7.47 15.22
C THR A 306 22.31 -8.35 13.97
N VAL A 307 21.35 -8.13 13.07
CA VAL A 307 21.24 -8.85 11.80
C VAL A 307 22.53 -8.70 10.98
N ILE A 308 23.03 -7.46 10.85
CA ILE A 308 24.25 -7.18 10.08
C ILE A 308 25.46 -7.92 10.68
N SER A 309 25.66 -7.81 11.99
CA SER A 309 26.87 -8.33 12.66
C SER A 309 26.86 -9.84 12.86
N SER A 310 25.70 -10.47 13.00
CA SER A 310 25.60 -11.92 13.27
C SER A 310 25.74 -12.81 12.03
N GLY A 311 25.59 -12.24 10.83
CA GLY A 311 25.60 -13.03 9.58
C GLY A 311 24.25 -13.68 9.26
N VAL A 312 23.15 -13.22 9.86
CA VAL A 312 21.77 -13.55 9.41
C VAL A 312 21.60 -13.08 7.96
N SER A 313 21.04 -13.91 7.09
CA SER A 313 20.96 -13.62 5.65
C SER A 313 20.09 -12.41 5.31
N GLY A 314 19.08 -12.12 6.12
CA GLY A 314 18.24 -10.95 5.89
C GLY A 314 17.16 -10.76 6.94
N ILE A 315 16.45 -9.66 6.78
CA ILE A 315 15.26 -9.32 7.57
C ILE A 315 14.24 -8.57 6.71
N MET A 316 12.98 -8.89 6.91
CA MET A 316 11.85 -8.20 6.32
C MET A 316 10.91 -7.68 7.40
N ILE A 317 10.47 -6.46 7.21
CA ILE A 317 9.58 -5.79 8.14
C ILE A 317 8.15 -5.95 7.63
N TRP A 318 7.23 -6.18 8.52
CA TRP A 318 5.82 -6.10 8.25
C TRP A 318 5.33 -4.69 8.54
N SER A 319 4.88 -3.90 7.57
CA SER A 319 4.94 -4.10 6.12
C SER A 319 5.09 -2.73 5.42
N MET A 320 5.14 -2.71 4.11
CA MET A 320 5.11 -1.49 3.32
C MET A 320 3.90 -1.51 2.38
N ARG A 321 3.32 -0.34 2.12
CA ARG A 321 2.28 -0.12 1.11
C ARG A 321 2.70 0.94 0.10
N GLY A 322 2.21 0.79 -1.12
CA GLY A 322 2.43 1.72 -2.23
C GLY A 322 1.26 2.70 -2.42
N HIS A 323 1.41 3.58 -3.38
CA HIS A 323 0.34 4.46 -3.82
C HIS A 323 -0.81 3.67 -4.46
N ASN A 324 -2.02 4.22 -4.29
CA ASN A 324 -3.24 3.70 -4.92
C ASN A 324 -3.41 4.30 -6.31
N ARG A 325 -3.83 3.49 -7.28
CA ARG A 325 -4.08 3.93 -8.67
C ARG A 325 -5.13 5.04 -8.79
N ASP A 326 -6.03 5.13 -7.83
CA ASP A 326 -7.08 6.15 -7.78
C ASP A 326 -6.69 7.38 -6.94
N GLY A 327 -5.42 7.45 -6.51
CA GLY A 327 -4.84 8.51 -5.70
C GLY A 327 -4.70 8.14 -4.22
N GLY A 328 -3.74 8.74 -3.55
CA GLY A 328 -3.38 8.41 -2.18
C GLY A 328 -2.68 7.05 -2.06
N PHE A 329 -2.86 6.40 -0.92
CA PHE A 329 -2.32 5.08 -0.64
C PHE A 329 -3.45 4.07 -0.44
N TYR A 330 -3.24 2.80 -0.82
CA TYR A 330 -4.21 1.77 -0.46
C TYR A 330 -4.10 1.43 1.03
N TYR A 331 -5.23 0.98 1.59
CA TYR A 331 -5.32 0.69 3.01
C TYR A 331 -4.58 -0.60 3.38
N HIS A 332 -3.78 -0.53 4.42
CA HIS A 332 -3.33 -1.68 5.20
C HIS A 332 -2.84 -1.18 6.55
N THR A 333 -3.43 -1.65 7.65
CA THR A 333 -2.99 -1.22 8.99
C THR A 333 -1.54 -1.61 9.24
N ASN A 334 -0.86 -0.82 10.06
CA ASN A 334 0.50 -1.09 10.49
C ASN A 334 1.49 -1.23 9.32
N SER A 335 1.42 -0.34 8.35
CA SER A 335 2.34 -0.30 7.21
C SER A 335 3.06 1.01 7.12
N TYR A 336 4.31 0.94 6.67
CA TYR A 336 5.12 2.11 6.33
C TYR A 336 4.85 2.54 4.89
N ARG A 337 5.04 3.85 4.62
CA ARG A 337 4.91 4.46 3.29
C ARG A 337 6.21 5.13 2.92
N TRP A 338 6.73 4.87 1.75
CA TRP A 338 7.95 5.53 1.29
C TRP A 338 7.63 6.85 0.57
N PRO A 339 8.30 7.98 0.89
CA PRO A 339 9.46 8.16 1.78
C PRO A 339 9.15 8.33 3.28
N GLY A 340 7.94 8.15 3.71
CA GLY A 340 7.52 8.19 5.09
C GLY A 340 6.71 9.44 5.44
N PHE A 341 5.81 9.30 6.41
CA PHE A 341 4.98 10.38 6.90
C PHE A 341 5.53 10.99 8.19
N PRO A 342 5.42 12.30 8.38
CA PRO A 342 5.87 12.96 9.62
C PRO A 342 5.15 12.45 10.86
N SER A 343 3.88 12.10 10.71
CA SER A 343 2.98 11.66 11.76
C SER A 343 2.55 10.21 11.65
N GLY A 344 3.13 9.44 10.72
CA GLY A 344 2.72 8.06 10.46
C GLY A 344 2.49 7.30 11.75
N ASP A 345 1.88 6.16 11.74
CA ASP A 345 1.38 5.35 12.86
C ASP A 345 2.11 5.48 14.23
N SER A 346 2.37 6.71 14.70
CA SER A 346 3.03 7.09 15.96
C SER A 346 4.50 6.68 16.11
N TRP A 347 5.15 6.12 15.09
CA TRP A 347 6.47 5.54 15.22
C TRP A 347 7.58 6.31 14.52
N LEU A 348 7.36 7.56 14.16
CA LEU A 348 8.37 8.37 13.47
C LEU A 348 8.82 7.70 12.17
N GLU A 349 7.89 7.45 11.25
CA GLU A 349 8.12 6.75 9.98
C GLU A 349 9.37 7.23 9.25
N ILE A 350 9.53 8.54 9.06
CA ILE A 350 10.67 9.10 8.33
C ILE A 350 12.01 8.68 8.95
N PRO A 351 12.29 8.87 10.25
CA PRO A 351 13.52 8.40 10.85
C PRO A 351 13.73 6.89 10.76
N ILE A 352 12.66 6.11 10.84
CA ILE A 352 12.73 4.64 10.72
C ILE A 352 13.11 4.27 9.28
N LEU A 353 12.46 4.83 8.26
CA LEU A 353 12.75 4.53 6.86
C LEU A 353 14.15 5.01 6.44
N GLN A 354 14.61 6.13 6.98
CA GLN A 354 16.00 6.57 6.80
C GLN A 354 16.99 5.57 7.40
N LEU A 355 16.71 5.07 8.60
CA LEU A 355 17.50 4.01 9.23
C LEU A 355 17.52 2.73 8.37
N PHE A 356 16.35 2.30 7.86
CA PHE A 356 16.29 1.14 6.99
C PHE A 356 17.15 1.31 5.76
N ARG A 357 17.04 2.44 5.09
CA ARG A 357 17.82 2.74 3.90
C ARG A 357 19.33 2.69 4.21
N GLU A 358 19.78 3.34 5.28
CA GLU A 358 21.17 3.28 5.74
C GLU A 358 21.62 1.81 5.92
N LYS A 359 20.84 1.01 6.65
CA LYS A 359 21.18 -0.37 7.00
C LYS A 359 21.08 -1.34 5.82
N ALA A 360 20.16 -1.11 4.89
CA ALA A 360 20.03 -1.92 3.67
C ALA A 360 21.23 -1.76 2.74
N PHE A 361 21.75 -0.55 2.61
CA PHE A 361 23.00 -0.32 1.88
C PHE A 361 24.21 -0.85 2.65
N GLN A 362 24.26 -0.67 3.96
CA GLN A 362 25.33 -1.19 4.82
C GLN A 362 25.47 -2.72 4.73
N ILE A 363 24.35 -3.48 4.83
CA ILE A 363 24.39 -4.96 4.74
C ILE A 363 24.83 -5.45 3.37
N SER A 364 24.59 -4.66 2.34
CA SER A 364 24.99 -4.93 0.96
C SER A 364 26.45 -4.53 0.66
N GLY A 365 27.13 -3.90 1.60
CA GLY A 365 28.50 -3.39 1.41
C GLY A 365 28.59 -2.22 0.42
N LEU A 366 27.49 -1.50 0.18
CA LEU A 366 27.38 -0.41 -0.77
C LEU A 366 27.13 0.92 -0.03
N PRO A 367 27.64 2.06 -0.55
CA PRO A 367 27.22 3.36 -0.07
C PRO A 367 25.77 3.63 -0.52
N PRO A 368 24.97 4.37 0.28
CA PRO A 368 23.66 4.81 -0.18
C PRO A 368 23.81 5.69 -1.43
N ASP A 369 23.05 5.35 -2.48
CA ASP A 369 22.96 6.18 -3.68
C ASP A 369 22.12 7.45 -3.44
N SER A 370 22.28 8.47 -4.28
CA SER A 370 21.37 9.61 -4.29
C SER A 370 20.07 9.21 -4.99
N LEU A 371 18.93 9.56 -4.38
CA LEU A 371 17.66 9.39 -5.07
C LEU A 371 17.61 10.37 -6.27
N PRO A 372 17.17 9.93 -7.46
CA PRO A 372 16.87 10.86 -8.55
C PRO A 372 15.68 11.77 -8.19
N PRO A 373 15.47 12.89 -8.91
CA PRO A 373 14.19 13.57 -8.87
C PRO A 373 13.06 12.55 -9.14
N PRO A 374 11.87 12.70 -8.52
CA PRO A 374 10.77 11.77 -8.76
C PRO A 374 10.31 11.81 -10.21
N PRO A 375 9.67 10.76 -10.74
CA PRO A 375 8.97 10.86 -12.01
C PRO A 375 7.78 11.83 -11.91
N PRO A 376 7.28 12.40 -13.03
CA PRO A 376 6.05 13.17 -13.02
C PRO A 376 4.89 12.36 -12.45
N PRO A 377 4.03 12.94 -11.59
CA PRO A 377 2.79 12.30 -11.17
C PRO A 377 1.83 12.20 -12.35
N ARG A 378 0.80 11.39 -12.23
CA ARG A 378 -0.26 11.32 -13.23
C ARG A 378 -1.55 11.91 -12.67
N LEU A 379 -1.98 13.03 -13.23
CA LEU A 379 -3.24 13.66 -12.85
C LEU A 379 -4.41 12.77 -13.26
N LEU A 380 -5.33 12.54 -12.33
CA LEU A 380 -6.58 11.82 -12.60
C LEU A 380 -7.63 12.77 -13.18
N PRO A 381 -8.68 12.26 -13.83
CA PRO A 381 -9.75 13.12 -14.36
C PRO A 381 -10.35 14.00 -13.28
N ILE A 382 -10.38 15.30 -13.50
CA ILE A 382 -10.95 16.28 -12.58
C ILE A 382 -12.39 16.58 -13.02
N VAL A 383 -13.34 16.26 -12.15
CA VAL A 383 -14.76 16.56 -12.35
C VAL A 383 -15.19 17.83 -11.64
N SER A 384 -14.44 18.25 -10.62
CA SER A 384 -14.67 19.46 -9.84
C SER A 384 -13.34 20.06 -9.40
N ALA A 385 -13.21 21.37 -9.41
CA ALA A 385 -12.05 22.07 -8.90
C ALA A 385 -11.79 21.79 -7.40
N ALA A 386 -12.84 21.42 -6.66
CA ALA A 386 -12.75 21.02 -5.26
C ALA A 386 -12.27 19.56 -5.06
N HIS A 387 -12.14 18.75 -6.11
CA HIS A 387 -11.82 17.33 -5.99
C HIS A 387 -10.70 16.92 -6.97
N ILE A 388 -9.46 17.24 -6.60
CA ILE A 388 -8.28 16.97 -7.42
C ILE A 388 -7.52 15.80 -6.84
N SER A 389 -7.27 14.76 -7.66
CA SER A 389 -6.49 13.59 -7.30
C SER A 389 -5.48 13.24 -8.37
N TRP A 390 -4.43 12.53 -7.98
CA TRP A 390 -3.37 12.07 -8.88
C TRP A 390 -2.77 10.76 -8.40
N GLN A 391 -2.17 10.03 -9.30
CA GLN A 391 -1.28 8.92 -8.97
C GLN A 391 0.05 9.50 -8.49
N GLY A 392 0.46 9.15 -7.28
CA GLY A 392 1.67 9.65 -6.65
C GLY A 392 2.95 9.20 -7.37
N SER A 393 4.05 9.79 -7.00
CA SER A 393 5.38 9.50 -7.58
C SER A 393 6.29 8.87 -6.56
N THR A 394 6.80 7.67 -6.82
CA THR A 394 7.69 6.96 -5.89
C THR A 394 8.87 7.83 -5.45
N GLY A 395 9.04 7.97 -4.15
CA GLY A 395 10.13 8.78 -3.57
C GLY A 395 9.88 10.29 -3.55
N ALA A 396 8.68 10.74 -3.92
CA ALA A 396 8.28 12.12 -3.73
C ALA A 396 8.04 12.42 -2.24
N SER A 397 8.48 13.57 -1.77
CA SER A 397 8.16 14.08 -0.44
C SER A 397 7.05 15.13 -0.45
N SER A 398 6.79 15.72 -1.60
CA SER A 398 5.74 16.72 -1.78
C SER A 398 5.38 16.92 -3.25
N TYR A 399 4.22 17.54 -3.46
CA TYR A 399 3.70 17.92 -4.77
C TYR A 399 3.45 19.42 -4.81
N LEU A 400 3.83 20.06 -5.93
CA LEU A 400 3.49 21.43 -6.24
C LEU A 400 2.30 21.40 -7.21
N ILE A 401 1.20 22.02 -6.81
CA ILE A 401 -0.01 22.12 -7.62
C ILE A 401 -0.02 23.48 -8.28
N GLU A 402 -0.11 23.47 -9.60
CA GLU A 402 -0.18 24.67 -10.41
C GLU A 402 -1.50 24.71 -11.17
N ARG A 403 -2.06 25.91 -11.25
CA ARG A 403 -3.29 26.24 -11.95
C ARG A 403 -3.04 27.35 -12.96
N LYS A 404 -3.76 27.34 -14.07
CA LYS A 404 -3.91 28.50 -14.93
C LYS A 404 -5.38 28.69 -15.34
N MET A 405 -5.82 29.94 -15.50
CA MET A 405 -7.11 30.20 -16.12
C MET A 405 -7.06 29.80 -17.61
N ASP A 406 -8.16 29.28 -18.12
CA ASP A 406 -8.23 28.90 -19.52
C ASP A 406 -8.02 30.14 -20.40
N GLY A 407 -7.12 30.01 -21.38
CA GLY A 407 -6.66 31.12 -22.21
C GLY A 407 -5.40 31.86 -21.70
N ASP A 408 -4.98 31.67 -20.45
CA ASP A 408 -3.74 32.22 -19.93
C ASP A 408 -2.51 31.42 -20.36
N ASN A 409 -1.37 32.10 -20.41
CA ASN A 409 -0.08 31.45 -20.74
C ASN A 409 0.76 31.12 -19.48
N PHE A 410 0.37 31.58 -18.31
CA PHE A 410 1.14 31.45 -17.08
C PHE A 410 0.48 30.47 -16.12
N TRP A 411 1.32 29.61 -15.51
CA TRP A 411 0.95 28.72 -14.44
C TRP A 411 1.21 29.38 -13.09
N GLU A 412 0.21 29.40 -12.24
CA GLU A 412 0.29 29.89 -10.87
C GLU A 412 0.42 28.71 -9.91
N ALA A 413 1.39 28.76 -9.02
CA ALA A 413 1.52 27.80 -7.94
C ALA A 413 0.48 28.13 -6.85
N ILE A 414 -0.53 27.28 -6.70
CA ILE A 414 -1.64 27.50 -5.75
C ILE A 414 -1.46 26.73 -4.45
N ALA A 415 -0.75 25.60 -4.46
CA ALA A 415 -0.52 24.81 -3.25
C ALA A 415 0.76 23.99 -3.32
N ARG A 416 1.25 23.64 -2.14
CA ARG A 416 2.22 22.57 -1.94
C ARG A 416 1.66 21.58 -0.93
N VAL A 417 1.49 20.34 -1.34
CA VAL A 417 0.97 19.25 -0.52
C VAL A 417 2.09 18.26 -0.26
N THR A 418 2.29 17.83 0.98
CA THR A 418 3.25 16.75 1.26
C THR A 418 2.67 15.42 0.78
N ASP A 419 3.52 14.44 0.54
CA ASP A 419 3.06 13.11 0.16
C ASP A 419 2.21 12.48 1.29
N ALA A 420 2.52 12.80 2.52
CA ALA A 420 1.73 12.44 3.70
C ALA A 420 0.32 13.05 3.70
N ASP A 421 0.20 14.32 3.29
CA ASP A 421 -1.09 15.01 3.22
C ASP A 421 -1.91 14.55 2.00
N ALA A 422 -1.25 14.00 0.97
CA ALA A 422 -1.89 13.40 -0.19
C ALA A 422 -2.23 11.91 0.02
N ALA A 423 -2.62 11.52 1.24
CA ALA A 423 -2.92 10.14 1.58
C ALA A 423 -4.35 9.72 1.25
N TYR A 424 -5.30 10.65 1.32
CA TYR A 424 -6.74 10.38 1.21
C TYR A 424 -7.36 11.18 0.08
N ARG A 425 -8.35 10.60 -0.59
CA ARG A 425 -9.08 11.23 -1.70
C ARG A 425 -10.24 12.11 -1.21
N PRO A 426 -10.48 13.29 -1.82
CA PRO A 426 -9.61 13.93 -2.80
C PRO A 426 -8.28 14.34 -2.17
N LEU A 427 -7.20 14.35 -2.97
CA LEU A 427 -5.87 14.68 -2.47
C LEU A 427 -5.67 16.18 -2.27
N TYR A 428 -6.44 16.99 -3.00
CA TYR A 428 -6.43 18.44 -2.90
C TYR A 428 -7.78 19.04 -3.31
N ASP A 429 -8.21 20.05 -2.58
CA ASP A 429 -9.40 20.85 -2.84
C ASP A 429 -8.95 22.27 -3.19
N ASP A 430 -9.19 22.73 -4.44
CA ASP A 430 -8.95 24.12 -4.81
C ASP A 430 -10.11 25.00 -4.38
N THR A 431 -10.15 25.34 -3.11
CA THR A 431 -11.17 26.24 -2.53
C THR A 431 -11.01 27.71 -2.95
N SER A 432 -9.95 28.05 -3.71
CA SER A 432 -9.69 29.38 -4.25
C SER A 432 -10.19 29.58 -5.69
N ALA A 433 -10.71 28.51 -6.30
CA ALA A 433 -11.27 28.59 -7.65
C ALA A 433 -12.54 29.46 -7.65
N VAL A 434 -12.61 30.44 -8.58
CA VAL A 434 -13.72 31.35 -8.67
C VAL A 434 -14.88 30.72 -9.46
N PRO A 435 -16.09 30.64 -8.92
CA PRO A 435 -17.25 30.07 -9.60
C PRO A 435 -17.43 30.58 -11.03
N GLY A 436 -17.74 29.67 -11.94
CA GLY A 436 -17.96 29.97 -13.36
C GLY A 436 -16.70 30.24 -14.19
N LYS A 437 -15.51 30.28 -13.58
CA LYS A 437 -14.24 30.36 -14.33
C LYS A 437 -13.75 28.99 -14.72
N SER A 438 -13.06 28.94 -15.86
CA SER A 438 -12.46 27.71 -16.39
C SER A 438 -10.96 27.67 -16.09
N TYR A 439 -10.49 26.56 -15.52
CA TYR A 439 -9.10 26.36 -15.11
C TYR A 439 -8.52 25.07 -15.67
N GLN A 440 -7.21 25.06 -15.84
CA GLN A 440 -6.42 23.85 -16.04
C GLN A 440 -5.45 23.68 -14.88
N TYR A 441 -5.18 22.41 -14.52
CA TYR A 441 -4.29 22.03 -13.43
C TYR A 441 -3.15 21.15 -13.93
N ARG A 442 -1.99 21.27 -13.31
CA ARG A 442 -0.87 20.35 -13.45
C ARG A 442 -0.12 20.21 -12.13
N ILE A 443 0.64 19.13 -11.98
CA ILE A 443 1.31 18.78 -10.72
C ILE A 443 2.75 18.41 -11.02
N LEU A 444 3.66 18.83 -10.14
CA LEU A 444 5.06 18.45 -10.11
C LEU A 444 5.34 17.74 -8.79
N ALA A 445 6.01 16.59 -8.87
CA ALA A 445 6.52 15.90 -7.68
C ALA A 445 7.89 16.46 -7.28
N ARG A 446 8.24 16.37 -6.00
CA ARG A 446 9.52 16.86 -5.48
C ARG A 446 10.08 15.94 -4.40
N ASN A 447 11.40 15.80 -4.40
CA ASN A 447 12.20 15.27 -3.28
C ASN A 447 13.45 16.17 -3.03
N ALA A 448 14.41 15.67 -2.24
CA ALA A 448 15.64 16.41 -1.94
C ALA A 448 16.51 16.67 -3.19
N SER A 449 16.39 15.86 -4.22
CA SER A 449 17.18 15.99 -5.48
C SER A 449 16.56 16.95 -6.49
N GLY A 450 15.33 17.42 -6.26
CA GLY A 450 14.67 18.38 -7.14
C GLY A 450 13.22 18.07 -7.47
N TYR A 451 12.72 18.78 -8.46
CA TYR A 451 11.38 18.59 -9.03
C TYR A 451 11.40 17.62 -10.19
N SER A 452 10.27 16.93 -10.38
CA SER A 452 9.97 16.27 -11.63
C SER A 452 9.72 17.29 -12.74
N GLU A 453 9.64 16.82 -14.00
CA GLU A 453 8.87 17.53 -15.01
C GLU A 453 7.39 17.61 -14.56
N PRO A 454 6.63 18.62 -15.00
CA PRO A 454 5.20 18.69 -14.73
C PRO A 454 4.47 17.52 -15.43
N CYS A 455 3.40 17.03 -14.82
CA CYS A 455 2.50 16.11 -15.50
C CYS A 455 1.75 16.79 -16.67
N ASP A 456 1.11 16.00 -17.52
CA ASP A 456 0.21 16.54 -18.54
C ASP A 456 -0.90 17.36 -17.88
N PRO A 457 -1.24 18.55 -18.41
CA PRO A 457 -2.29 19.37 -17.88
C PRO A 457 -3.66 18.70 -17.98
N SER A 458 -4.55 19.03 -17.03
CA SER A 458 -5.96 18.64 -17.13
C SER A 458 -6.62 19.25 -18.37
N VAL A 459 -7.73 18.66 -18.80
CA VAL A 459 -8.71 19.39 -19.62
C VAL A 459 -9.23 20.60 -18.81
N PRO A 460 -9.76 21.65 -19.48
CA PRO A 460 -10.38 22.77 -18.77
C PRO A 460 -11.53 22.29 -17.85
N VAL A 461 -11.54 22.79 -16.63
CA VAL A 461 -12.54 22.49 -15.59
C VAL A 461 -13.21 23.79 -15.20
N ILE A 462 -14.53 23.84 -15.29
CA ILE A 462 -15.32 25.01 -14.81
C ILE A 462 -15.50 24.86 -13.30
N ALA A 463 -15.08 25.87 -12.55
CA ALA A 463 -15.32 25.90 -11.11
C ALA A 463 -16.83 26.03 -10.83
N GLY A 464 -17.33 25.15 -9.96
CA GLY A 464 -18.67 25.19 -9.39
C GLY A 464 -18.80 26.30 -8.31
N ASP A 465 -19.80 26.15 -7.45
CA ASP A 465 -19.96 27.00 -6.27
C ASP A 465 -18.75 26.88 -5.32
N HIS A 466 -18.60 27.80 -4.40
CA HIS A 466 -17.55 27.77 -3.40
C HIS A 466 -17.68 26.51 -2.53
N VAL A 467 -16.56 25.87 -2.23
CA VAL A 467 -16.49 24.69 -1.37
C VAL A 467 -15.61 24.99 -0.17
N PHE A 468 -16.16 24.85 1.01
CA PHE A 468 -15.42 24.84 2.27
C PHE A 468 -15.15 23.39 2.67
N VAL A 469 -13.91 23.06 3.01
CA VAL A 469 -13.52 21.73 3.47
C VAL A 469 -12.77 21.83 4.79
N ASP A 470 -13.14 21.00 5.78
CA ASP A 470 -12.40 20.82 7.02
C ASP A 470 -12.11 19.34 7.27
N GLU A 471 -10.83 18.99 7.30
CA GLU A 471 -10.32 17.65 7.62
C GLU A 471 -10.18 17.40 9.13
N LEU A 472 -10.66 18.33 9.94
CA LEU A 472 -10.75 18.21 11.40
C LEU A 472 -9.42 17.91 12.11
N GLU A 473 -8.32 18.45 11.59
CA GLU A 473 -7.00 18.31 12.24
C GLU A 473 -6.94 19.05 13.58
N ASN A 474 -7.70 20.13 13.68
CA ASN A 474 -7.84 20.96 14.89
C ASN A 474 -9.09 21.82 14.82
N GLY A 475 -9.44 22.49 15.90
CA GLY A 475 -10.63 23.35 15.99
C GLY A 475 -10.45 24.78 15.49
N SER A 476 -9.40 25.11 14.75
CA SER A 476 -9.11 26.52 14.35
C SER A 476 -10.14 27.13 13.41
N ARG A 477 -10.92 26.31 12.72
CA ARG A 477 -12.00 26.73 11.82
C ARG A 477 -13.37 26.83 12.50
N PHE A 478 -13.49 26.37 13.75
CA PHE A 478 -14.75 26.43 14.49
C PHE A 478 -15.05 27.86 14.96
N VAL A 479 -16.24 28.33 14.73
CA VAL A 479 -16.72 29.58 15.30
C VAL A 479 -17.39 29.38 16.66
N GLU A 480 -17.79 28.13 16.95
CA GLU A 480 -18.35 27.71 18.23
C GLU A 480 -18.04 26.25 18.47
N GLN A 481 -17.87 25.85 19.73
CA GLN A 481 -17.60 24.45 20.08
C GLN A 481 -17.86 24.17 21.57
N SER A 482 -18.16 22.91 21.89
CA SER A 482 -18.17 22.39 23.25
C SER A 482 -16.75 22.24 23.81
N ALA A 483 -16.64 22.30 25.14
CA ALA A 483 -15.33 22.20 25.81
C ALA A 483 -14.72 20.78 25.80
N ASN A 484 -15.54 19.74 25.57
CA ASN A 484 -15.13 18.34 25.70
C ASN A 484 -14.73 17.69 24.37
N LEU A 485 -14.65 18.45 23.28
CA LEU A 485 -14.23 17.92 21.99
C LEU A 485 -12.78 17.42 22.05
N LEU A 486 -12.54 16.26 21.47
CA LEU A 486 -11.23 15.63 21.34
C LEU A 486 -10.92 15.38 19.86
N PHE A 487 -9.68 15.68 19.48
CA PHE A 487 -9.14 15.33 18.18
C PHE A 487 -8.46 13.97 18.31
N VAL A 488 -8.96 13.00 17.53
CA VAL A 488 -8.48 11.61 17.61
C VAL A 488 -7.15 11.51 16.86
N PRO A 489 -6.08 11.04 17.53
CA PRO A 489 -4.77 10.90 16.89
C PRO A 489 -4.79 9.82 15.79
N PRO A 490 -3.92 9.92 14.77
CA PRO A 490 -3.86 8.99 13.63
C PRO A 490 -3.81 7.51 14.00
N ARG A 491 -3.14 7.14 15.09
CA ARG A 491 -3.07 5.75 15.59
C ARG A 491 -4.44 5.14 15.91
N ASP A 492 -5.41 5.96 16.32
CA ASP A 492 -6.75 5.49 16.66
C ASP A 492 -7.62 5.38 15.41
N VAL A 493 -7.39 6.22 14.40
CA VAL A 493 -8.06 6.13 13.10
C VAL A 493 -7.62 4.90 12.32
N ALA A 494 -6.41 4.38 12.56
CA ALA A 494 -5.93 3.14 11.95
C ALA A 494 -6.79 1.91 12.29
N LYS A 495 -7.62 1.97 13.33
CA LYS A 495 -8.59 0.91 13.67
C LYS A 495 -9.78 0.85 12.73
N ALA A 496 -10.00 1.89 11.92
CA ALA A 496 -11.11 1.97 11.01
C ALA A 496 -10.62 2.18 9.58
N LYS A 497 -10.38 3.42 9.23
CA LYS A 497 -9.90 3.85 7.91
C LYS A 497 -8.89 4.96 8.12
N GLU A 498 -7.98 5.10 7.17
CA GLU A 498 -6.90 6.05 7.30
C GLU A 498 -7.28 7.42 6.77
N ASP A 499 -7.95 8.17 7.58
CA ASP A 499 -8.19 9.60 7.44
C ASP A 499 -7.16 10.38 8.26
N ARG A 500 -7.06 11.68 8.05
CA ARG A 500 -6.06 12.52 8.70
C ARG A 500 -6.34 12.70 10.18
N SER A 501 -7.60 12.96 10.51
CA SER A 501 -8.02 13.26 11.87
C SER A 501 -9.51 13.04 12.03
N ARG A 502 -9.97 12.93 13.26
CA ARG A 502 -11.38 12.86 13.61
C ARG A 502 -11.66 13.69 14.86
N VAL A 503 -12.84 14.26 14.92
CA VAL A 503 -13.38 14.88 16.12
C VAL A 503 -14.34 13.92 16.80
N THR A 504 -14.24 13.79 18.11
CA THR A 504 -15.20 13.08 18.96
C THR A 504 -15.47 13.88 20.25
N GLY A 505 -16.49 13.49 21.00
CA GLY A 505 -16.88 14.12 22.23
C GLY A 505 -17.97 13.32 22.93
N LEU A 506 -18.60 13.90 23.94
CA LEU A 506 -19.77 13.33 24.59
C LEU A 506 -21.01 13.53 23.72
N GLN A 507 -22.04 12.71 23.92
CA GLN A 507 -23.34 12.92 23.26
C GLN A 507 -23.87 14.32 23.60
N GLY A 508 -24.23 15.07 22.57
CA GLY A 508 -24.72 16.45 22.67
C GLY A 508 -23.62 17.51 22.60
N ASP A 509 -22.34 17.13 22.62
CA ASP A 509 -21.26 18.06 22.28
C ASP A 509 -21.40 18.50 20.83
N PHE A 510 -20.95 19.71 20.54
CA PHE A 510 -21.14 20.32 19.23
C PHE A 510 -19.94 21.16 18.81
N PHE A 511 -19.85 21.39 17.50
CA PHE A 511 -19.00 22.39 16.89
C PHE A 511 -19.70 23.00 15.68
N GLY A 512 -19.29 24.18 15.28
CA GLY A 512 -19.98 24.88 14.20
C GLY A 512 -19.10 25.80 13.39
N TYR A 513 -19.60 26.13 12.22
CA TYR A 513 -18.94 26.91 11.19
C TYR A 513 -19.82 28.12 10.79
N ARG A 514 -19.15 29.11 10.21
CA ARG A 514 -19.78 30.19 9.50
C ARG A 514 -19.23 30.25 8.08
N MET A 515 -20.14 30.26 7.11
CA MET A 515 -19.82 30.46 5.70
C MET A 515 -19.94 31.94 5.31
N ASP A 516 -19.20 32.33 4.26
CA ASP A 516 -19.27 33.69 3.73
C ASP A 516 -20.51 33.93 2.85
N GLY A 517 -21.19 32.84 2.45
CA GLY A 517 -22.40 32.86 1.63
C GLY A 517 -23.45 31.85 2.09
N ASP A 518 -24.57 31.83 1.37
CA ASP A 518 -25.67 30.91 1.66
C ASP A 518 -25.22 29.45 1.47
N ILE A 519 -25.46 28.61 2.45
CA ILE A 519 -25.15 27.17 2.40
C ILE A 519 -26.11 26.52 1.42
N ASP A 520 -25.57 25.80 0.43
CA ASP A 520 -26.32 25.05 -0.59
C ASP A 520 -26.41 23.57 -0.27
N SER A 521 -25.28 22.97 0.13
CA SER A 521 -25.24 21.59 0.57
C SER A 521 -24.19 21.34 1.63
N VAL A 522 -24.39 20.26 2.40
CA VAL A 522 -23.46 19.81 3.45
C VAL A 522 -23.23 18.31 3.27
N MET A 523 -21.98 17.90 3.26
CA MET A 523 -21.57 16.50 3.31
C MET A 523 -20.65 16.28 4.51
N ILE A 524 -20.95 15.25 5.31
CA ILE A 524 -20.18 14.92 6.50
C ILE A 524 -19.84 13.43 6.52
N ASP A 525 -18.57 13.12 6.65
CA ASP A 525 -18.07 11.77 6.84
C ASP A 525 -17.93 11.47 8.33
N GLY A 526 -18.75 10.54 8.83
CA GLY A 526 -18.80 10.16 10.22
C GLY A 526 -18.56 8.65 10.45
N PHE A 527 -18.22 8.29 11.68
CA PHE A 527 -17.93 6.92 12.08
C PHE A 527 -18.58 6.60 13.42
N PHE A 528 -19.03 5.37 13.56
CA PHE A 528 -19.61 4.84 14.79
C PHE A 528 -18.81 3.66 15.29
N THR A 529 -18.69 3.55 16.63
CA THR A 529 -18.13 2.36 17.30
C THR A 529 -19.25 1.39 17.60
N GLY A 530 -19.46 0.34 16.95
CA GLY A 530 -20.50 -0.61 17.26
C GLY A 530 -21.09 -1.32 16.04
N LYS A 531 -22.11 -2.12 16.27
CA LYS A 531 -22.74 -2.90 15.19
C LYS A 531 -23.84 -2.14 14.44
N GLU A 532 -24.39 -1.15 15.06
CA GLU A 532 -25.42 -0.27 14.48
C GLU A 532 -25.07 1.17 14.81
N PRO A 533 -25.46 2.12 13.94
CA PRO A 533 -25.30 3.53 14.26
C PRO A 533 -26.07 3.79 15.57
N GLY A 534 -25.35 4.26 16.56
CA GLY A 534 -25.96 4.72 17.79
C GLY A 534 -26.86 5.93 17.55
N ARG A 535 -26.91 6.87 18.47
CA ARG A 535 -27.62 8.12 18.23
C ARG A 535 -26.84 8.94 17.20
N ASP A 536 -27.55 9.30 16.12
CA ASP A 536 -26.98 9.96 14.96
C ASP A 536 -26.45 11.36 15.27
N LEU A 537 -25.59 11.86 14.36
CA LEU A 537 -25.29 13.28 14.23
C LEU A 537 -26.57 14.07 13.99
N GLN A 538 -26.66 15.26 14.57
CA GLN A 538 -27.69 16.25 14.21
C GLN A 538 -27.03 17.44 13.53
N LEU A 539 -27.53 17.79 12.37
CA LEU A 539 -27.09 18.95 11.61
C LEU A 539 -28.12 20.06 11.77
N LEU A 540 -27.64 21.20 12.15
CA LEU A 540 -28.48 22.40 12.30
C LEU A 540 -27.92 23.53 11.43
N ALA A 541 -28.79 24.26 10.78
CA ALA A 541 -28.43 25.50 10.10
C ALA A 541 -29.12 26.71 10.77
N SER A 542 -28.56 27.89 10.57
CA SER A 542 -29.12 29.16 11.08
C SER A 542 -28.74 30.31 10.17
N ASP A 543 -29.63 31.26 10.09
CA ASP A 543 -29.36 32.59 9.56
C ASP A 543 -28.58 33.46 10.57
N SER A 544 -28.41 34.71 10.26
CA SER A 544 -27.75 35.69 11.14
C SER A 544 -28.54 36.01 12.43
N THR A 545 -29.77 35.53 12.57
CA THR A 545 -30.59 35.76 13.79
C THR A 545 -30.23 34.82 14.93
N GLY A 546 -29.51 33.73 14.66
CA GLY A 546 -29.05 32.75 15.64
C GLY A 546 -30.10 31.71 16.01
N ALA A 547 -31.22 31.65 15.30
CA ALA A 547 -32.23 30.59 15.48
C ALA A 547 -31.86 29.35 14.64
N TYR A 548 -31.41 28.30 15.29
CA TYR A 548 -31.07 27.03 14.63
C TYR A 548 -32.30 26.17 14.35
N PHE A 549 -32.33 25.56 13.19
CA PHE A 549 -33.31 24.53 12.83
C PHE A 549 -32.58 23.27 12.31
N SER A 550 -33.22 22.10 12.43
CA SER A 550 -32.65 20.85 12.01
C SER A 550 -32.68 20.67 10.50
N LEU A 551 -31.56 20.29 9.93
CA LEU A 551 -31.48 19.89 8.53
C LEU A 551 -31.93 18.44 8.35
N SER A 552 -32.64 18.17 7.27
CA SER A 552 -32.94 16.80 6.83
C SER A 552 -31.74 16.26 6.08
N CYS A 553 -31.23 15.10 6.52
CA CYS A 553 -30.07 14.47 5.92
C CYS A 553 -30.43 13.10 5.33
N SER A 554 -29.98 12.84 4.13
CA SER A 554 -29.84 11.46 3.64
C SER A 554 -28.59 10.83 4.24
N LYS A 555 -28.58 9.48 4.34
CA LYS A 555 -27.47 8.73 4.91
C LYS A 555 -27.07 7.59 4.00
N GLU A 556 -25.79 7.51 3.72
CA GLU A 556 -25.18 6.34 3.11
C GLU A 556 -24.38 5.61 4.18
N ILE A 557 -24.79 4.37 4.50
CA ILE A 557 -24.10 3.52 5.48
C ILE A 557 -23.23 2.54 4.72
N PHE A 558 -21.94 2.56 5.00
CA PHE A 558 -20.98 1.65 4.41
C PHE A 558 -20.75 0.47 5.35
N PRO A 559 -20.96 -0.76 4.89
CA PRO A 559 -20.79 -1.94 5.74
C PRO A 559 -19.41 -1.93 6.40
N PRO A 560 -19.32 -2.29 7.69
CA PRO A 560 -18.02 -2.38 8.32
C PRO A 560 -17.19 -3.43 7.59
N PHE A 561 -15.95 -3.09 7.30
CA PHE A 561 -15.00 -4.08 6.83
C PHE A 561 -14.78 -5.09 7.96
N LYS A 562 -15.21 -6.31 7.74
CA LYS A 562 -15.04 -7.40 8.71
C LYS A 562 -13.59 -7.84 8.73
N ASN A 563 -12.79 -7.14 9.48
CA ASN A 563 -11.42 -7.53 9.72
C ASN A 563 -11.15 -7.66 11.22
N GLU A 564 -10.06 -8.29 11.57
CA GLU A 564 -9.62 -8.49 12.94
C GLU A 564 -9.21 -7.19 13.67
N TYR A 565 -9.10 -6.10 12.94
CA TYR A 565 -8.64 -4.81 13.45
C TYR A 565 -9.77 -3.94 14.04
N GLY A 566 -11.00 -4.42 14.02
CA GLY A 566 -12.13 -3.75 14.64
C GLY A 566 -12.54 -2.46 13.94
N ALA A 567 -13.12 -2.58 12.76
CA ALA A 567 -13.55 -1.42 11.98
C ALA A 567 -14.73 -0.68 12.62
N TYR A 568 -14.74 0.65 12.45
CA TYR A 568 -15.90 1.48 12.68
C TYR A 568 -16.90 1.32 11.52
N ILE A 569 -18.17 1.64 11.77
CA ILE A 569 -19.17 1.81 10.71
C ILE A 569 -19.01 3.22 10.15
N ALA A 570 -18.69 3.34 8.86
CA ALA A 570 -18.61 4.61 8.18
C ALA A 570 -19.98 5.04 7.66
N VAL A 571 -20.33 6.30 7.82
CA VAL A 571 -21.61 6.88 7.38
C VAL A 571 -21.37 8.26 6.77
N ARG A 572 -21.88 8.47 5.57
CA ARG A 572 -21.90 9.79 4.95
C ARG A 572 -23.28 10.41 5.13
N TYR A 573 -23.30 11.60 5.70
CA TYR A 573 -24.50 12.44 5.84
C TYR A 573 -24.48 13.47 4.73
N ILE A 574 -25.61 13.63 4.04
CA ILE A 574 -25.76 14.60 2.96
C ILE A 574 -27.05 15.38 3.20
N ALA A 575 -26.94 16.71 3.30
CA ALA A 575 -28.06 17.63 3.37
C ALA A 575 -28.05 18.54 2.13
N HIS A 576 -29.22 18.67 1.52
CA HIS A 576 -29.50 19.57 0.41
C HIS A 576 -30.72 20.43 0.75
N ASP A 577 -31.08 21.32 -0.15
CA ASP A 577 -32.27 22.19 -0.03
C ASP A 577 -32.27 23.02 1.27
N ILE A 578 -31.11 23.57 1.63
CA ILE A 578 -30.94 24.42 2.80
C ILE A 578 -31.55 25.79 2.47
N PRO A 579 -32.42 26.37 3.34
CA PRO A 579 -33.04 27.65 3.06
C PRO A 579 -32.04 28.77 2.80
N HIS A 580 -32.38 29.67 1.86
CA HIS A 580 -31.54 30.84 1.58
C HIS A 580 -31.42 31.76 2.79
N GLY A 581 -30.23 32.31 2.98
CA GLY A 581 -29.89 33.18 4.10
C GLY A 581 -29.24 32.46 5.27
N ASP A 582 -29.08 31.16 5.19
CA ASP A 582 -28.41 30.39 6.23
C ASP A 582 -26.90 30.30 5.98
N HIS A 583 -26.14 30.85 6.92
CA HIS A 583 -24.69 30.96 6.86
C HIS A 583 -23.98 30.17 7.98
N TYR A 584 -24.72 29.68 8.96
CA TYR A 584 -24.17 28.96 10.10
C TYR A 584 -24.56 27.48 10.02
N LEU A 585 -23.58 26.61 10.22
CA LEU A 585 -23.76 25.19 10.33
C LEU A 585 -23.30 24.75 11.72
N ARG A 586 -24.13 23.98 12.43
CA ARG A 586 -23.73 23.31 13.69
C ARG A 586 -23.92 21.81 13.57
N ILE A 587 -22.91 21.09 13.99
CA ILE A 587 -22.91 19.63 14.08
C ILE A 587 -22.96 19.24 15.55
N ILE A 588 -23.96 18.44 15.93
CA ILE A 588 -24.09 17.89 17.28
C ILE A 588 -23.75 16.42 17.24
N LEU A 589 -22.82 15.99 18.07
CA LEU A 589 -22.36 14.62 18.16
C LEU A 589 -23.43 13.71 18.79
N GLY A 590 -23.60 12.54 18.19
CA GLY A 590 -24.35 11.45 18.76
C GLY A 590 -23.51 10.64 19.77
N GLU A 591 -24.08 9.53 20.24
CA GLU A 591 -23.39 8.61 21.14
C GLU A 591 -22.30 7.83 20.37
N GLU A 592 -21.07 7.85 20.90
CA GLU A 592 -19.91 7.14 20.31
C GLU A 592 -19.63 7.49 18.84
N THR A 593 -19.90 8.73 18.43
CA THR A 593 -19.65 9.19 17.06
C THR A 593 -18.29 9.86 16.93
N GLN A 594 -17.71 9.74 15.76
CA GLN A 594 -16.52 10.48 15.31
C GLN A 594 -16.83 11.13 13.96
N VAL A 595 -16.32 12.32 13.71
CA VAL A 595 -16.48 13.03 12.45
C VAL A 595 -15.09 13.25 11.84
N ALA A 596 -14.90 12.87 10.57
CA ALA A 596 -13.60 12.92 9.90
C ALA A 596 -13.46 14.06 8.91
N ARG A 597 -14.54 14.39 8.19
CA ARG A 597 -14.51 15.40 7.14
C ARG A 597 -15.83 16.15 7.05
N ILE A 598 -15.73 17.43 6.88
CA ILE A 598 -16.87 18.32 6.57
C ILE A 598 -16.63 18.97 5.22
N GLU A 599 -17.61 18.91 4.35
CA GLU A 599 -17.61 19.63 3.09
C GLU A 599 -18.90 20.43 2.99
N VAL A 600 -18.80 21.73 2.73
CA VAL A 600 -19.95 22.65 2.61
C VAL A 600 -19.83 23.39 1.29
N THR A 601 -20.84 23.23 0.44
CA THR A 601 -20.98 24.06 -0.76
C THR A 601 -21.80 25.32 -0.40
N HIS A 602 -21.32 26.47 -0.80
CA HIS A 602 -22.00 27.74 -0.52
C HIS A 602 -21.87 28.74 -1.69
N LYS A 603 -22.82 29.70 -1.79
CA LYS A 603 -22.88 30.71 -2.86
C LYS A 603 -22.25 32.00 -2.45
#